data_9fb3051d028cd3aef56e5921b7219fc3
#
_entry.id   9fb3051d028cd3aef56e5921b7219fc3
#
_cell.length_a   1.000
_cell.length_b   1.000
_cell.length_c   1.000
_cell.angle_alpha   90.00
_cell.angle_beta   90.00
_cell.angle_gamma   90.00
#
_symmetry.space_group_name_H-M   'P 1'
#
loop_
_entity.id
_entity.type
_entity.pdbx_description
1 polymer ?
#
loop_
_entity_poly.entity_id
_entity_poly.type
_entity_poly.pdbx_seq_one_letter_code
_entity_poly.pdbx_strand_id
1 'polypeptide(L)'
;EYAPPRMQRLLNSLMDILSGVPSIVMGIFGFTLILFLHRLGFAGASSGLLLAGGCLALLVLPALVVTTRTALESLPSSLRLSGAALGLRHGQVVRHLLLPQASRGILSGVMLALGRSAEDTAVILLTGVVANAGLPAGLGLRFEALPFFIYYTAAQYQTPEELQRGFGAALTLLALSGGLLLLAWWLHERFRRERQPGMTPLTSSGGPQ
;
A
#
# COMPACT_ATOMS: atom_id res chain seq x y z
N GLU A 1 -14.56 5.90 12.22
CA GLU A 1 -14.96 5.96 13.64
C GLU A 1 -15.48 7.35 14.07
N TYR A 2 -14.94 8.47 13.53
CA TYR A 2 -15.29 9.83 13.95
C TYR A 2 -16.18 10.60 12.96
N ALA A 3 -16.22 10.17 11.71
CA ALA A 3 -16.88 10.91 10.66
C ALA A 3 -18.42 10.81 10.79
N PRO A 4 -19.15 11.92 10.59
CA PRO A 4 -20.60 11.88 10.52
C PRO A 4 -21.07 11.03 9.32
N PRO A 5 -22.29 10.49 9.34
CA PRO A 5 -22.75 9.51 8.33
C PRO A 5 -22.75 10.07 6.89
N ARG A 6 -22.87 11.37 6.72
CA ARG A 6 -22.74 12.03 5.40
C ARG A 6 -21.30 11.99 4.88
N MET A 7 -20.33 12.29 5.74
CA MET A 7 -18.91 12.25 5.44
C MET A 7 -18.44 10.81 5.14
N GLN A 8 -18.90 9.84 5.93
CA GLN A 8 -18.61 8.42 5.69
C GLN A 8 -19.08 7.96 4.31
N ARG A 9 -20.29 8.33 3.91
CA ARG A 9 -20.82 8.00 2.57
C ARG A 9 -19.97 8.64 1.47
N LEU A 10 -19.62 9.91 1.61
CA LEU A 10 -18.77 10.60 0.64
C LEU A 10 -17.40 9.94 0.52
N LEU A 11 -16.73 9.67 1.65
CA LEU A 11 -15.42 9.02 1.65
C LEU A 11 -15.48 7.61 1.04
N ASN A 12 -16.49 6.82 1.38
CA ASN A 12 -16.67 5.49 0.80
C ASN A 12 -16.85 5.58 -0.73
N SER A 13 -17.73 6.47 -1.21
CA SER A 13 -17.92 6.66 -2.66
C SER A 13 -16.65 7.11 -3.36
N LEU A 14 -15.85 8.00 -2.74
CA LEU A 14 -14.55 8.40 -3.28
C LEU A 14 -13.57 7.23 -3.34
N MET A 15 -13.51 6.39 -2.30
CA MET A 15 -12.67 5.20 -2.29
C MET A 15 -13.11 4.18 -3.35
N ASP A 16 -14.42 3.98 -3.52
CA ASP A 16 -14.98 3.08 -4.52
C ASP A 16 -14.63 3.56 -5.94
N ILE A 17 -14.78 4.85 -6.22
CA ILE A 17 -14.38 5.45 -7.50
C ILE A 17 -12.87 5.26 -7.73
N LEU A 18 -12.04 5.63 -6.76
CA LEU A 18 -10.58 5.50 -6.87
C LEU A 18 -10.13 4.05 -7.06
N SER A 19 -10.80 3.09 -6.41
CA SER A 19 -10.48 1.66 -6.55
C SER A 19 -10.75 1.11 -7.94
N GLY A 20 -11.68 1.74 -8.67
CA GLY A 20 -12.02 1.38 -10.06
C GLY A 20 -11.13 2.03 -11.11
N VAL A 21 -10.27 2.99 -10.75
CA VAL A 21 -9.40 3.70 -11.70
C VAL A 21 -8.25 2.78 -12.17
N PRO A 22 -8.11 2.52 -13.49
CA PRO A 22 -6.94 1.83 -14.01
C PRO A 22 -5.64 2.62 -13.74
N SER A 23 -4.53 1.93 -13.46
CA SER A 23 -3.25 2.59 -13.14
C SER A 23 -2.75 3.51 -14.25
N ILE A 24 -2.98 3.14 -15.51
CA ILE A 24 -2.61 4.00 -16.65
C ILE A 24 -3.36 5.35 -16.65
N VAL A 25 -4.63 5.36 -16.24
CA VAL A 25 -5.44 6.59 -16.11
C VAL A 25 -4.88 7.47 -14.99
N MET A 26 -4.43 6.88 -13.88
CA MET A 26 -3.77 7.62 -12.81
C MET A 26 -2.43 8.22 -13.29
N GLY A 27 -1.69 7.51 -14.14
CA GLY A 27 -0.49 8.04 -14.79
C GLY A 27 -0.78 9.24 -15.70
N ILE A 28 -1.83 9.15 -16.54
CA ILE A 28 -2.29 10.26 -17.40
C ILE A 28 -2.74 11.45 -16.54
N PHE A 29 -3.45 11.20 -15.45
CA PHE A 29 -3.84 12.24 -14.50
C PHE A 29 -2.61 12.98 -13.96
N GLY A 30 -1.59 12.26 -13.49
CA GLY A 30 -0.35 12.85 -13.00
C GLY A 30 0.36 13.71 -14.06
N PHE A 31 0.46 13.20 -15.28
CA PHE A 31 1.02 13.95 -16.40
C PHE A 31 0.22 15.23 -16.72
N THR A 32 -1.11 15.12 -16.79
CA THR A 32 -1.99 16.26 -17.03
C THR A 32 -1.90 17.30 -15.91
N LEU A 33 -1.74 16.84 -14.66
CA LEU A 33 -1.57 17.74 -13.51
C LEU A 33 -0.31 18.61 -13.65
N ILE A 34 0.80 18.05 -14.15
CA ILE A 34 2.01 18.85 -14.43
C ILE A 34 1.70 19.93 -15.47
N LEU A 35 1.08 19.56 -16.58
CA LEU A 35 0.74 20.50 -17.63
C LEU A 35 -0.17 21.64 -17.13
N PHE A 36 -1.10 21.31 -16.25
CA PHE A 36 -1.98 22.26 -15.62
C PHE A 36 -1.21 23.21 -14.67
N LEU A 37 -0.32 22.67 -13.83
CA LEU A 37 0.52 23.46 -12.93
C LEU A 37 1.43 24.42 -13.70
N HIS A 38 2.01 23.99 -14.82
CA HIS A 38 2.80 24.89 -15.68
C HIS A 38 1.97 26.05 -16.22
N ARG A 39 0.71 25.79 -16.63
CA ARG A 39 -0.19 26.86 -17.09
C ARG A 39 -0.55 27.87 -15.99
N LEU A 40 -0.55 27.44 -14.74
CA LEU A 40 -0.77 28.30 -13.57
C LEU A 40 0.50 29.09 -13.15
N GLY A 41 1.61 28.95 -13.88
CA GLY A 41 2.86 29.66 -13.59
C GLY A 41 3.80 28.97 -12.60
N PHE A 42 3.49 27.72 -12.19
CA PHE A 42 4.39 26.91 -11.35
C PHE A 42 5.47 26.24 -12.22
N ALA A 43 6.44 27.02 -12.68
CA ALA A 43 7.53 26.55 -13.55
C ALA A 43 8.42 25.45 -12.90
N GLY A 44 8.38 25.30 -11.58
CA GLY A 44 9.10 24.27 -10.85
C GLY A 44 8.40 22.90 -10.80
N ALA A 45 7.16 22.80 -11.28
CA ALA A 45 6.48 21.52 -11.35
C ALA A 45 7.14 20.66 -12.45
N SER A 46 7.74 19.55 -12.06
CA SER A 46 8.44 18.64 -12.99
C SER A 46 7.98 17.21 -12.79
N SER A 47 8.08 16.42 -13.85
CA SER A 47 7.96 14.97 -13.74
C SER A 47 9.13 14.44 -12.92
N GLY A 48 8.86 13.62 -11.91
CA GLY A 48 9.88 13.10 -11.03
C GLY A 48 9.33 12.21 -9.93
N LEU A 49 10.20 11.82 -9.02
CA LEU A 49 9.89 10.88 -7.94
C LEU A 49 8.71 11.31 -7.07
N LEU A 50 8.60 12.62 -6.76
CA LEU A 50 7.53 13.14 -5.91
C LEU A 50 6.16 12.96 -6.58
N LEU A 51 6.05 13.28 -7.87
CA LEU A 51 4.79 13.12 -8.59
C LEU A 51 4.41 11.66 -8.76
N ALA A 52 5.38 10.82 -9.16
CA ALA A 52 5.17 9.39 -9.30
C ALA A 52 4.72 8.76 -7.97
N GLY A 53 5.42 9.10 -6.87
CA GLY A 53 5.06 8.64 -5.53
C GLY A 53 3.68 9.13 -5.09
N GLY A 54 3.32 10.37 -5.40
CA GLY A 54 1.98 10.92 -5.12
C GLY A 54 0.87 10.19 -5.87
N CYS A 55 1.05 9.92 -7.16
CA CYS A 55 0.09 9.16 -7.97
C CYS A 55 -0.02 7.70 -7.51
N LEU A 56 1.10 7.05 -7.18
CA LEU A 56 1.10 5.69 -6.61
C LEU A 56 0.41 5.65 -5.24
N ALA A 57 0.65 6.64 -4.39
CA ALA A 57 -0.01 6.75 -3.10
C ALA A 57 -1.53 6.87 -3.24
N LEU A 58 -2.01 7.70 -4.17
CA LEU A 58 -3.44 7.83 -4.47
C LEU A 58 -4.03 6.52 -5.01
N LEU A 59 -3.30 5.81 -5.87
CA LEU A 59 -3.74 4.53 -6.43
C LEU A 59 -3.90 3.45 -5.36
N VAL A 60 -3.01 3.42 -4.38
CA VAL A 60 -2.97 2.40 -3.32
C VAL A 60 -3.85 2.76 -2.12
N LEU A 61 -4.19 4.05 -1.97
CA LEU A 61 -4.97 4.56 -0.85
C LEU A 61 -6.28 3.79 -0.60
N PRO A 62 -7.12 3.47 -1.61
CA PRO A 62 -8.35 2.72 -1.38
C PRO A 62 -8.10 1.35 -0.75
N ALA A 63 -7.10 0.63 -1.23
CA ALA A 63 -6.76 -0.69 -0.68
C ALA A 63 -6.31 -0.61 0.79
N LEU A 64 -5.51 0.42 1.14
CA LEU A 64 -5.09 0.68 2.52
C LEU A 64 -6.27 1.04 3.42
N VAL A 65 -7.20 1.85 2.93
CA VAL A 65 -8.40 2.23 3.69
C VAL A 65 -9.28 1.01 3.95
N VAL A 66 -9.53 0.18 2.94
CA VAL A 66 -10.35 -1.03 3.07
C VAL A 66 -9.70 -2.02 4.03
N THR A 67 -8.42 -2.32 3.89
CA THR A 67 -7.72 -3.26 4.77
C THR A 67 -7.66 -2.76 6.22
N THR A 68 -7.42 -1.48 6.43
CA THR A 68 -7.41 -0.85 7.75
C THR A 68 -8.79 -0.91 8.40
N ARG A 69 -9.84 -0.61 7.64
CA ARG A 69 -11.23 -0.71 8.09
C ARG A 69 -11.59 -2.14 8.49
N THR A 70 -11.31 -3.11 7.63
CA THR A 70 -11.55 -4.54 7.92
C THR A 70 -10.80 -4.99 9.17
N ALA A 71 -9.55 -4.57 9.35
CA ALA A 71 -8.77 -4.87 10.54
C ALA A 71 -9.38 -4.30 11.83
N LEU A 72 -9.96 -3.10 11.78
CA LEU A 72 -10.65 -2.49 12.91
C LEU A 72 -12.03 -3.10 13.18
N GLU A 73 -12.76 -3.47 12.13
CA GLU A 73 -14.10 -4.09 12.22
C GLU A 73 -14.02 -5.54 12.71
N SER A 74 -12.91 -6.25 12.46
CA SER A 74 -12.68 -7.61 12.95
C SER A 74 -12.47 -7.71 14.46
N LEU A 75 -12.27 -6.59 15.16
CA LEU A 75 -12.07 -6.58 16.61
C LEU A 75 -13.40 -6.77 17.35
N PRO A 76 -13.41 -7.56 18.45
CA PRO A 76 -14.62 -7.78 19.25
C PRO A 76 -15.20 -6.47 19.77
N SER A 77 -16.52 -6.33 19.72
CA SER A 77 -17.26 -5.17 20.25
C SER A 77 -17.06 -4.98 21.76
N SER A 78 -16.76 -6.05 22.50
CA SER A 78 -16.43 -6.03 23.92
C SER A 78 -15.27 -5.10 24.26
N LEU A 79 -14.27 -4.95 23.37
CA LEU A 79 -13.18 -4.00 23.56
C LEU A 79 -13.66 -2.54 23.62
N ARG A 80 -14.62 -2.20 22.76
CA ARG A 80 -15.22 -0.85 22.76
C ARG A 80 -16.04 -0.62 24.03
N LEU A 81 -16.81 -1.62 24.44
CA LEU A 81 -17.61 -1.57 25.67
C LEU A 81 -16.72 -1.48 26.93
N SER A 82 -15.65 -2.26 27.00
CA SER A 82 -14.68 -2.20 28.13
C SER A 82 -14.02 -0.83 28.21
N GLY A 83 -13.64 -0.24 27.09
CA GLY A 83 -13.08 1.11 27.05
C GLY A 83 -14.07 2.17 27.53
N ALA A 84 -15.34 2.05 27.16
CA ALA A 84 -16.41 2.95 27.61
C ALA A 84 -16.69 2.77 29.12
N ALA A 85 -16.69 1.53 29.63
CA ALA A 85 -16.86 1.23 31.06
C ALA A 85 -15.73 1.81 31.92
N LEU A 86 -14.51 1.93 31.39
CA LEU A 86 -13.38 2.59 32.03
C LEU A 86 -13.42 4.12 31.91
N GLY A 87 -14.49 4.71 31.34
CA GLY A 87 -14.63 6.15 31.18
C GLY A 87 -13.69 6.75 30.11
N LEU A 88 -13.09 5.93 29.24
CA LEU A 88 -12.24 6.42 28.18
C LEU A 88 -13.07 7.16 27.11
N ARG A 89 -12.56 8.30 26.65
CA ARG A 89 -13.14 9.00 25.49
C ARG A 89 -12.95 8.15 24.24
N HIS A 90 -13.86 8.30 23.28
CA HIS A 90 -13.84 7.52 22.04
C HIS A 90 -12.45 7.53 21.35
N GLY A 91 -11.76 8.68 21.30
CA GLY A 91 -10.38 8.79 20.78
C GLY A 91 -9.33 8.00 21.57
N GLN A 92 -9.50 7.90 22.85
CA GLN A 92 -8.60 7.11 23.69
C GLN A 92 -8.84 5.61 23.45
N VAL A 93 -10.09 5.18 23.31
CA VAL A 93 -10.44 3.80 22.95
C VAL A 93 -9.79 3.43 21.61
N VAL A 94 -9.94 4.27 20.56
CA VAL A 94 -9.33 4.03 19.27
C VAL A 94 -7.81 3.94 19.37
N ARG A 95 -7.16 4.93 20.00
CA ARG A 95 -5.70 5.04 20.01
C ARG A 95 -5.02 3.99 20.91
N HIS A 96 -5.61 3.70 22.07
CA HIS A 96 -4.94 2.84 23.07
C HIS A 96 -5.43 1.39 23.06
N LEU A 97 -6.65 1.13 22.57
CA LEU A 97 -7.21 -0.23 22.53
C LEU A 97 -7.32 -0.78 21.10
N LEU A 98 -7.99 -0.06 20.19
CA LEU A 98 -8.30 -0.61 18.88
C LEU A 98 -7.09 -0.59 17.94
N LEU A 99 -6.37 0.53 17.82
CA LEU A 99 -5.24 0.67 16.90
C LEU A 99 -4.09 -0.31 17.21
N PRO A 100 -3.65 -0.50 18.47
CA PRO A 100 -2.61 -1.48 18.76
C PRO A 100 -3.05 -2.92 18.46
N GLN A 101 -4.33 -3.21 18.62
CA GLN A 101 -4.88 -4.53 18.31
C GLN A 101 -5.05 -4.77 16.82
N ALA A 102 -5.48 -3.75 16.06
CA ALA A 102 -5.63 -3.79 14.61
C ALA A 102 -4.30 -3.66 13.85
N SER A 103 -3.22 -3.23 14.53
CA SER A 103 -1.93 -2.90 13.90
C SER A 103 -1.39 -3.99 12.97
N ARG A 104 -1.64 -5.24 13.27
CA ARG A 104 -1.22 -6.41 12.46
C ARG A 104 -1.93 -6.47 11.12
N GLY A 105 -3.24 -6.31 11.14
CA GLY A 105 -4.04 -6.27 9.91
C GLY A 105 -3.69 -5.04 9.06
N ILE A 106 -3.44 -3.90 9.72
CA ILE A 106 -3.00 -2.68 9.05
C ILE A 106 -1.62 -2.88 8.43
N LEU A 107 -0.66 -3.46 9.16
CA LEU A 107 0.68 -3.74 8.64
C LEU A 107 0.64 -4.69 7.45
N SER A 108 -0.18 -5.74 7.51
CA SER A 108 -0.38 -6.65 6.38
C SER A 108 -0.92 -5.91 5.14
N GLY A 109 -1.88 -5.00 5.32
CA GLY A 109 -2.40 -4.14 4.26
C GLY A 109 -1.32 -3.22 3.67
N VAL A 110 -0.49 -2.61 4.50
CA VAL A 110 0.63 -1.76 4.07
C VAL A 110 1.64 -2.56 3.24
N MET A 111 2.02 -3.76 3.68
CA MET A 111 2.96 -4.60 2.94
C MET A 111 2.43 -5.02 1.57
N LEU A 112 1.14 -5.38 1.50
CA LEU A 112 0.49 -5.71 0.23
C LEU A 112 0.45 -4.50 -0.71
N ALA A 113 0.17 -3.32 -0.17
CA ALA A 113 0.15 -2.07 -0.89
C ALA A 113 1.52 -1.68 -1.45
N LEU A 114 2.58 -1.86 -0.65
CA LEU A 114 3.97 -1.63 -1.08
C LEU A 114 4.38 -2.60 -2.20
N GLY A 115 4.05 -3.89 -2.07
CA GLY A 115 4.31 -4.88 -3.11
C GLY A 115 3.65 -4.48 -4.44
N ARG A 116 2.38 -4.11 -4.42
CA ARG A 116 1.66 -3.65 -5.62
C ARG A 116 2.27 -2.38 -6.22
N SER A 117 2.68 -1.41 -5.40
CA SER A 117 3.30 -0.18 -5.88
C SER A 117 4.66 -0.41 -6.52
N ALA A 118 5.42 -1.40 -6.03
CA ALA A 118 6.74 -1.72 -6.56
C ALA A 118 6.69 -2.33 -7.97
N GLU A 119 5.57 -2.94 -8.35
CA GLU A 119 5.36 -3.59 -9.65
C GLU A 119 4.64 -2.69 -10.67
N ASP A 120 4.08 -1.54 -10.24
CA ASP A 120 3.30 -0.68 -11.13
C ASP A 120 4.20 0.08 -12.12
N THR A 121 4.11 -0.30 -13.38
CA THR A 121 4.84 0.34 -14.48
C THR A 121 4.05 1.49 -15.10
N ALA A 122 2.72 1.39 -15.14
CA ALA A 122 1.87 2.30 -15.91
C ALA A 122 1.85 3.72 -15.33
N VAL A 123 1.78 3.85 -14.00
CA VAL A 123 1.82 5.16 -13.34
C VAL A 123 3.18 5.80 -13.52
N ILE A 124 4.27 5.08 -13.24
CA ILE A 124 5.62 5.64 -13.26
C ILE A 124 6.05 6.03 -14.67
N LEU A 125 5.64 5.28 -15.70
CA LEU A 125 5.92 5.55 -17.11
C LEU A 125 5.55 6.98 -17.53
N LEU A 126 4.44 7.49 -17.04
CA LEU A 126 3.92 8.80 -17.41
C LEU A 126 4.29 9.92 -16.43
N THR A 127 4.76 9.57 -15.23
CA THR A 127 4.94 10.56 -14.15
C THR A 127 6.37 10.92 -13.82
N GLY A 128 7.38 10.18 -14.29
CA GLY A 128 8.73 10.60 -13.96
C GLY A 128 9.87 9.69 -14.31
N VAL A 129 9.59 8.53 -14.88
CA VAL A 129 10.63 7.57 -15.24
C VAL A 129 11.25 7.93 -16.58
N VAL A 130 12.59 7.75 -16.68
CA VAL A 130 13.36 7.91 -17.92
C VAL A 130 14.43 6.82 -17.95
N ALA A 131 14.67 6.26 -19.14
CA ALA A 131 15.73 5.29 -19.34
C ALA A 131 17.12 5.91 -19.05
N ASN A 132 17.99 5.12 -18.42
CA ASN A 132 19.36 5.51 -18.09
C ASN A 132 19.48 6.74 -17.14
N ALA A 133 18.45 7.04 -16.37
CA ALA A 133 18.49 8.12 -15.38
C ALA A 133 19.19 7.71 -14.08
N GLY A 134 19.27 6.42 -13.79
CA GLY A 134 19.82 5.90 -12.53
C GLY A 134 19.02 6.32 -11.29
N LEU A 135 19.73 6.42 -10.17
CA LEU A 135 19.11 6.85 -8.91
C LEU A 135 18.84 8.37 -8.92
N PRO A 136 17.69 8.81 -8.39
CA PRO A 136 17.32 10.22 -8.40
C PRO A 136 18.24 11.03 -7.47
N ALA A 137 18.79 12.13 -7.95
CA ALA A 137 19.58 13.07 -7.15
C ALA A 137 18.69 14.01 -6.30
N GLY A 138 17.34 13.97 -6.46
CA GLY A 138 16.38 14.77 -5.71
C GLY A 138 14.94 14.35 -5.98
N LEU A 139 14.01 14.75 -5.10
CA LEU A 139 12.60 14.35 -5.14
C LEU A 139 11.84 14.84 -6.38
N GLY A 140 12.24 15.96 -6.95
CA GLY A 140 11.65 16.53 -8.17
C GLY A 140 12.33 16.06 -9.45
N LEU A 141 13.38 15.23 -9.37
CA LEU A 141 14.13 14.79 -10.52
C LEU A 141 13.61 13.46 -11.06
N ARG A 142 13.91 13.24 -12.34
CA ARG A 142 13.61 11.99 -13.03
C ARG A 142 14.43 10.86 -12.45
N PHE A 143 13.93 9.66 -12.52
CA PHE A 143 14.54 8.46 -11.96
C PHE A 143 14.34 7.26 -12.89
N GLU A 144 15.07 6.20 -12.65
CA GLU A 144 14.86 4.92 -13.30
C GLU A 144 14.26 3.93 -12.31
N ALA A 145 13.33 3.11 -12.78
CA ALA A 145 12.69 2.09 -11.97
C ALA A 145 12.75 0.74 -12.67
N LEU A 146 12.93 -0.34 -11.90
CA LEU A 146 13.04 -1.70 -12.44
C LEU A 146 11.88 -2.10 -13.36
N PRO A 147 10.58 -1.84 -13.03
CA PRO A 147 9.49 -2.18 -13.94
C PRO A 147 9.59 -1.47 -15.28
N PHE A 148 9.99 -0.21 -15.27
CA PHE A 148 10.20 0.55 -16.51
C PHE A 148 11.43 0.05 -17.30
N PHE A 149 12.54 -0.25 -16.63
CA PHE A 149 13.73 -0.79 -17.27
C PHE A 149 13.43 -2.11 -17.98
N ILE A 150 12.67 -3.01 -17.33
CA ILE A 150 12.23 -4.27 -17.94
C ILE A 150 11.38 -4.01 -19.19
N TYR A 151 10.39 -3.13 -19.08
CA TYR A 151 9.51 -2.76 -20.20
C TYR A 151 10.30 -2.16 -21.36
N TYR A 152 11.16 -1.17 -21.08
CA TYR A 152 11.96 -0.47 -22.07
C TYR A 152 12.93 -1.43 -22.78
N THR A 153 13.65 -2.25 -22.02
CA THR A 153 14.59 -3.22 -22.55
C THR A 153 13.88 -4.28 -23.40
N ALA A 154 12.73 -4.80 -22.95
CA ALA A 154 11.95 -5.78 -23.70
C ALA A 154 11.40 -5.21 -25.03
N ALA A 155 11.07 -3.91 -25.04
CA ALA A 155 10.52 -3.24 -26.23
C ALA A 155 11.57 -2.76 -27.22
N GLN A 156 12.79 -2.45 -26.77
CA GLN A 156 13.78 -1.74 -27.59
C GLN A 156 15.20 -2.34 -27.56
N TYR A 157 15.37 -3.60 -27.11
CA TYR A 157 16.68 -4.23 -27.13
C TYR A 157 17.27 -4.31 -28.55
N GLN A 158 18.55 -4.03 -28.67
CA GLN A 158 19.30 -4.13 -29.94
C GLN A 158 20.30 -5.29 -29.92
N THR A 159 20.71 -5.71 -28.74
CA THR A 159 21.67 -6.80 -28.56
C THR A 159 21.13 -7.89 -27.63
N PRO A 160 21.54 -9.16 -27.82
CA PRO A 160 21.19 -10.23 -26.90
C PRO A 160 21.61 -9.97 -25.45
N GLU A 161 22.69 -9.22 -25.25
CA GLU A 161 23.21 -8.85 -23.93
C GLU A 161 22.27 -7.89 -23.19
N GLU A 162 21.67 -6.93 -23.90
CA GLU A 162 20.65 -6.04 -23.34
C GLU A 162 19.42 -6.82 -22.90
N LEU A 163 18.98 -7.77 -23.72
CA LEU A 163 17.86 -8.63 -23.37
C LEU A 163 18.14 -9.47 -22.12
N GLN A 164 19.36 -10.00 -21.97
CA GLN A 164 19.78 -10.72 -20.76
C GLN A 164 19.75 -9.82 -19.51
N ARG A 165 20.14 -8.55 -19.63
CA ARG A 165 20.03 -7.57 -18.54
C ARG A 165 18.57 -7.33 -18.15
N GLY A 166 17.66 -7.26 -19.14
CA GLY A 166 16.22 -7.17 -18.92
C GLY A 166 15.68 -8.37 -18.13
N PHE A 167 16.09 -9.60 -18.48
CA PHE A 167 15.73 -10.80 -17.72
C PHE A 167 16.30 -10.77 -16.29
N GLY A 168 17.56 -10.33 -16.12
CA GLY A 168 18.15 -10.15 -14.79
C GLY A 168 17.38 -9.15 -13.93
N ALA A 169 16.95 -8.02 -14.51
CA ALA A 169 16.11 -7.04 -13.83
C ALA A 169 14.74 -7.61 -13.45
N ALA A 170 14.14 -8.42 -14.34
CA ALA A 170 12.85 -9.08 -14.06
C ALA A 170 12.96 -10.07 -12.90
N LEU A 171 14.01 -10.89 -12.87
CA LEU A 171 14.28 -11.79 -11.76
C LEU A 171 14.55 -11.02 -10.46
N THR A 172 15.25 -9.90 -10.53
CA THR A 172 15.50 -9.04 -9.35
C THR A 172 14.20 -8.45 -8.82
N LEU A 173 13.33 -7.95 -9.69
CA LEU A 173 12.01 -7.42 -9.30
C LEU A 173 11.15 -8.53 -8.68
N LEU A 174 11.12 -9.71 -9.30
CA LEU A 174 10.38 -10.87 -8.78
C LEU A 174 10.88 -11.28 -7.39
N ALA A 175 12.19 -11.33 -7.21
CA ALA A 175 12.81 -11.64 -5.91
C ALA A 175 12.49 -10.57 -4.85
N LEU A 176 12.51 -9.29 -5.24
CA LEU A 176 12.17 -8.18 -4.35
C LEU A 176 10.70 -8.23 -3.92
N SER A 177 9.78 -8.35 -4.87
CA SER A 177 8.34 -8.43 -4.63
C SER A 177 7.98 -9.68 -3.83
N GLY A 178 8.51 -10.83 -4.23
CA GLY A 178 8.34 -12.09 -3.52
C GLY A 178 8.91 -12.02 -2.10
N GLY A 179 10.07 -11.40 -1.93
CA GLY A 179 10.68 -11.16 -0.63
C GLY A 179 9.82 -10.28 0.29
N LEU A 180 9.24 -9.20 -0.26
CA LEU A 180 8.31 -8.33 0.47
C LEU A 180 7.04 -9.09 0.90
N LEU A 181 6.47 -9.91 0.02
CA LEU A 181 5.29 -10.72 0.33
C LEU A 181 5.60 -11.78 1.37
N LEU A 182 6.74 -12.47 1.26
CA LEU A 182 7.20 -13.45 2.24
C LEU A 182 7.46 -12.79 3.60
N LEU A 183 8.07 -11.61 3.62
CA LEU A 183 8.29 -10.84 4.84
C LEU A 183 6.95 -10.45 5.49
N ALA A 184 5.99 -9.99 4.68
CA ALA A 184 4.64 -9.66 5.14
C ALA A 184 3.95 -10.88 5.76
N TRP A 185 4.02 -12.02 5.07
CA TRP A 185 3.46 -13.29 5.56
C TRP A 185 4.15 -13.74 6.85
N TRP A 186 5.47 -13.70 6.90
CA TRP A 186 6.25 -14.09 8.09
C TRP A 186 5.94 -13.20 9.31
N LEU A 187 5.88 -11.88 9.12
CA LEU A 187 5.47 -10.94 10.18
C LEU A 187 4.05 -11.23 10.66
N HIS A 188 3.12 -11.47 9.74
CA HIS A 188 1.75 -11.82 10.08
C HIS A 188 1.68 -13.10 10.92
N GLU A 189 2.38 -14.16 10.50
CA GLU A 189 2.41 -15.44 11.19
C GLU A 189 3.11 -15.36 12.56
N ARG A 190 4.25 -14.67 12.65
CA ARG A 190 4.95 -14.44 13.91
C ARG A 190 4.04 -13.77 14.94
N PHE A 191 3.37 -12.73 14.52
CA PHE A 191 2.44 -12.05 15.40
C PHE A 191 1.17 -12.85 15.74
N ARG A 192 0.78 -13.81 14.93
CA ARG A 192 -0.33 -14.72 15.21
C ARG A 192 0.02 -15.69 16.35
N ARG A 193 1.23 -16.22 16.37
CA ARG A 193 1.68 -17.22 17.37
C ARG A 193 1.81 -16.66 18.77
N GLU A 194 2.13 -15.40 18.93
CA GLU A 194 2.30 -14.78 20.26
C GLU A 194 0.99 -14.61 21.04
N ARG A 195 -0.19 -14.86 20.44
CA ARG A 195 -1.51 -14.70 21.08
C ARG A 195 -2.25 -16.00 21.39
N GLN A 196 -1.62 -17.17 21.28
CA GLN A 196 -2.14 -18.42 21.84
C GLN A 196 -1.29 -18.89 23.02
N PRO A 197 -1.25 -18.16 24.16
CA PRO A 197 -0.78 -18.76 25.39
C PRO A 197 -1.96 -19.56 25.96
N GLY A 198 -1.93 -20.89 25.76
CA GLY A 198 -2.59 -21.85 26.66
C GLY A 198 -4.11 -21.85 26.65
N MET A 199 -4.77 -22.16 25.52
CA MET A 199 -5.97 -22.97 25.61
C MET A 199 -5.53 -24.43 25.82
N THR A 200 -5.22 -24.79 27.06
CA THR A 200 -5.29 -26.18 27.46
C THR A 200 -6.72 -26.65 27.22
N PRO A 201 -6.96 -27.70 26.45
CA PRO A 201 -8.28 -28.28 26.35
C PRO A 201 -8.68 -28.68 27.77
N LEU A 202 -9.78 -28.10 28.26
CA LEU A 202 -10.45 -28.61 29.44
C LEU A 202 -10.82 -30.05 29.09
N THR A 203 -9.98 -30.97 29.47
CA THR A 203 -10.33 -32.38 29.49
C THR A 203 -11.58 -32.49 30.36
N SER A 204 -12.71 -32.76 29.74
CA SER A 204 -13.92 -33.17 30.40
C SER A 204 -13.62 -34.47 31.15
N SER A 205 -13.21 -34.37 32.39
CA SER A 205 -13.29 -35.52 33.31
C SER A 205 -14.75 -35.69 33.70
N GLY A 206 -15.52 -36.34 32.81
CA GLY A 206 -16.76 -36.95 33.19
C GLY A 206 -16.42 -38.13 34.07
N GLY A 207 -16.64 -38.00 35.38
CA GLY A 207 -16.70 -39.10 36.29
C GLY A 207 -18.10 -39.74 36.23
N PRO A 208 -18.24 -41.05 36.23
CA PRO A 208 -19.51 -41.75 36.31
C PRO A 208 -19.91 -41.88 37.78
N GLN A 209 -21.18 -41.68 38.11
CA GLN A 209 -22.05 -42.53 38.94
C GLN A 209 -23.45 -41.92 39.03
#